data_f97132c35648b2cf86289c2aded56b91
#
_entry.id   f97132c35648b2cf86289c2aded56b91
#
_cell.length_a   1.000
_cell.length_b   1.000
_cell.length_c   1.000
_cell.angle_alpha   90.00
_cell.angle_beta   90.00
_cell.angle_gamma   90.00
#
_symmetry.space_group_name_H-M   'P 1'
#
loop_
_entity.id
_entity.type
_entity.pdbx_description
1 polymer ?
#
loop_
_entity_poly.entity_id
_entity_poly.type
_entity_poly.pdbx_seq_one_letter_code
_entity_poly.pdbx_strand_id
1 'polypeptide(L)'
;MDETQALFKELLDIPAGYEVVFVGGGASLQFCMVPYNILNKKAAYLKTGVWAKKAQKEATLFGEVIEVASSEDKTFCYIPKGFEAKVPTDVDYFHITTNNTIYGTELHKDPDVKVPLVADMSSDIFSRPIDVSKYSIIYGGAQKNLAPAGLTFAIVKVDSLGKVDRKIPTMLDYRTHVEAGSMFNTPPCVALYGALQTLRWIKAEGGVTDMQRRA
;
A
#
# COMPACT_ATOMS: atom_id res chain seq x y z
N MET A 1 -19.72 2.13 -4.67
CA MET A 1 -18.47 1.47 -5.05
C MET A 1 -17.79 2.25 -6.19
N ASP A 2 -18.36 2.29 -7.37
CA ASP A 2 -17.76 2.83 -8.60
C ASP A 2 -17.27 4.28 -8.47
N GLU A 3 -18.06 5.16 -7.85
CA GLU A 3 -17.64 6.54 -7.62
C GLU A 3 -16.44 6.64 -6.68
N THR A 4 -16.36 5.78 -5.65
CA THR A 4 -15.22 5.77 -4.73
C THR A 4 -13.95 5.34 -5.46
N GLN A 5 -14.01 4.29 -6.30
CA GLN A 5 -12.90 3.85 -7.13
C GLN A 5 -12.50 4.93 -8.16
N ALA A 6 -13.48 5.58 -8.79
CA ALA A 6 -13.22 6.66 -9.74
C ALA A 6 -12.49 7.85 -9.08
N LEU A 7 -12.91 8.26 -7.88
CA LEU A 7 -12.25 9.33 -7.13
C LEU A 7 -10.83 8.95 -6.67
N PHE A 8 -10.58 7.69 -6.30
CA PHE A 8 -9.21 7.22 -6.08
C PHE A 8 -8.34 7.41 -7.32
N LYS A 9 -8.86 6.97 -8.49
CA LYS A 9 -8.13 7.07 -9.76
C LYS A 9 -7.88 8.53 -10.14
N GLU A 10 -8.87 9.38 -9.99
CA GLU A 10 -8.77 10.81 -10.30
C GLU A 10 -7.79 11.55 -9.37
N LEU A 11 -7.95 11.41 -8.05
CA LEU A 11 -7.19 12.18 -7.06
C LEU A 11 -5.70 11.79 -6.96
N LEU A 12 -5.36 10.56 -7.33
CA LEU A 12 -3.99 10.05 -7.30
C LEU A 12 -3.38 9.89 -8.70
N ASP A 13 -4.04 10.38 -9.76
CA ASP A 13 -3.61 10.23 -11.15
C ASP A 13 -3.22 8.78 -11.47
N ILE A 14 -4.05 7.81 -11.05
CA ILE A 14 -3.74 6.39 -11.21
C ILE A 14 -3.75 6.03 -12.71
N PRO A 15 -2.62 5.56 -13.27
CA PRO A 15 -2.54 5.27 -14.69
C PRO A 15 -3.36 4.02 -15.09
N ALA A 16 -3.59 3.84 -16.39
CA ALA A 16 -4.17 2.61 -16.93
C ALA A 16 -3.34 1.38 -16.53
N GLY A 17 -4.00 0.24 -16.36
CA GLY A 17 -3.36 -1.01 -15.92
C GLY A 17 -3.30 -1.17 -14.39
N TYR A 18 -3.88 -0.24 -13.66
CA TYR A 18 -4.07 -0.34 -12.21
C TYR A 18 -5.55 -0.42 -11.84
N GLU A 19 -5.85 -1.22 -10.82
CA GLU A 19 -7.18 -1.28 -10.24
C GLU A 19 -7.18 -0.95 -8.76
N VAL A 20 -8.26 -0.29 -8.33
CA VAL A 20 -8.50 0.01 -6.91
C VAL A 20 -9.47 -1.03 -6.38
N VAL A 21 -9.07 -1.78 -5.38
CA VAL A 21 -9.91 -2.78 -4.73
C VAL A 21 -10.11 -2.46 -3.26
N PHE A 22 -11.32 -2.73 -2.78
CA PHE A 22 -11.68 -2.63 -1.37
C PHE A 22 -11.92 -4.02 -0.80
N VAL A 23 -11.23 -4.30 0.30
CA VAL A 23 -11.22 -5.62 0.94
C VAL A 23 -11.39 -5.49 2.46
N GLY A 24 -11.61 -6.59 3.14
CA GLY A 24 -11.61 -6.67 4.60
C GLY A 24 -10.22 -6.95 5.20
N GLY A 25 -10.13 -7.12 6.51
CA GLY A 25 -8.95 -7.62 7.21
C GLY A 25 -7.89 -6.58 7.61
N GLY A 26 -8.06 -5.31 7.22
CA GLY A 26 -7.12 -4.23 7.54
C GLY A 26 -5.76 -4.40 6.85
N ALA A 27 -4.84 -3.46 7.11
CA ALA A 27 -3.47 -3.55 6.61
C ALA A 27 -2.76 -4.82 7.08
N SER A 28 -3.15 -5.39 8.23
CA SER A 28 -2.55 -6.62 8.75
C SER A 28 -2.77 -7.81 7.83
N LEU A 29 -3.93 -7.93 7.18
CA LEU A 29 -4.15 -8.96 6.17
C LEU A 29 -3.31 -8.69 4.91
N GLN A 30 -3.07 -7.44 4.57
CA GLN A 30 -2.24 -7.07 3.42
C GLN A 30 -0.77 -7.49 3.60
N PHE A 31 -0.26 -7.54 4.85
CA PHE A 31 1.08 -8.07 5.13
C PHE A 31 1.27 -9.51 4.64
N CYS A 32 0.18 -10.29 4.64
CA CYS A 32 0.13 -11.65 4.09
C CYS A 32 -0.26 -11.65 2.59
N MET A 33 -1.30 -10.91 2.20
CA MET A 33 -1.81 -10.92 0.82
C MET A 33 -0.76 -10.45 -0.20
N VAL A 34 0.00 -9.39 0.12
CA VAL A 34 1.04 -8.89 -0.78
C VAL A 34 2.06 -9.97 -1.15
N PRO A 35 2.81 -10.55 -0.20
CA PRO A 35 3.78 -11.58 -0.55
C PRO A 35 3.11 -12.84 -1.14
N TYR A 36 1.89 -13.17 -0.73
CA TYR A 36 1.18 -14.30 -1.28
C TYR A 36 0.92 -14.16 -2.79
N ASN A 37 0.64 -12.92 -3.26
CA ASN A 37 0.31 -12.64 -4.65
C ASN A 37 1.52 -12.32 -5.54
N ILE A 38 2.59 -11.69 -5.00
CA ILE A 38 3.67 -11.17 -5.84
C ILE A 38 5.09 -11.52 -5.40
N LEU A 39 5.30 -12.18 -4.25
CA LEU A 39 6.62 -12.66 -3.87
C LEU A 39 6.89 -14.02 -4.51
N ASN A 40 7.75 -14.06 -5.50
CA ASN A 40 8.12 -15.30 -6.18
C ASN A 40 9.42 -15.89 -5.62
N LYS A 41 10.47 -15.08 -5.51
CA LYS A 41 11.78 -15.51 -5.02
C LYS A 41 12.20 -14.74 -3.78
N LYS A 42 12.40 -13.43 -3.91
CA LYS A 42 12.87 -12.60 -2.82
C LYS A 42 12.32 -11.18 -2.87
N ALA A 43 12.16 -10.57 -1.70
CA ALA A 43 11.72 -9.18 -1.56
C ALA A 43 12.65 -8.40 -0.63
N ALA A 44 12.74 -7.10 -0.85
CA ALA A 44 13.47 -6.18 -0.01
C ALA A 44 12.53 -5.40 0.90
N TYR A 45 12.97 -5.10 2.12
CA TYR A 45 12.17 -4.38 3.11
C TYR A 45 12.97 -3.27 3.79
N LEU A 46 12.33 -2.10 3.96
CA LEU A 46 12.82 -1.01 4.80
C LEU A 46 12.12 -1.09 6.16
N LYS A 47 12.86 -1.42 7.23
CA LYS A 47 12.30 -1.61 8.56
C LYS A 47 12.38 -0.31 9.39
N THR A 48 11.36 0.54 9.26
CA THR A 48 11.28 1.86 9.90
C THR A 48 10.23 1.96 11.00
N GLY A 49 9.61 0.84 11.38
CA GLY A 49 8.61 0.81 12.44
C GLY A 49 8.07 -0.58 12.70
N VAL A 50 7.20 -0.68 13.70
CA VAL A 50 6.59 -1.95 14.10
C VAL A 50 5.71 -2.56 12.99
N TRP A 51 5.06 -1.73 12.17
CA TRP A 51 4.23 -2.21 11.06
C TRP A 51 5.09 -2.75 9.92
N ALA A 52 6.17 -2.04 9.56
CA ALA A 52 7.16 -2.54 8.61
C ALA A 52 7.78 -3.87 9.08
N LYS A 53 8.12 -3.98 10.38
CA LYS A 53 8.64 -5.23 10.98
C LYS A 53 7.64 -6.39 10.88
N LYS A 54 6.34 -6.12 11.10
CA LYS A 54 5.29 -7.14 10.96
C LYS A 54 5.11 -7.57 9.51
N ALA A 55 5.06 -6.63 8.57
CA ALA A 55 4.98 -6.93 7.13
C ALA A 55 6.18 -7.75 6.66
N GLN A 56 7.39 -7.38 7.07
CA GLN A 56 8.62 -8.13 6.79
C GLN A 56 8.54 -9.57 7.33
N LYS A 57 8.04 -9.76 8.56
CA LYS A 57 7.90 -11.08 9.19
C LYS A 57 6.95 -11.97 8.39
N GLU A 58 5.79 -11.46 7.96
CA GLU A 58 4.84 -12.25 7.17
C GLU A 58 5.44 -12.68 5.82
N ALA A 59 6.20 -11.81 5.18
CA ALA A 59 6.83 -12.12 3.89
C ALA A 59 7.83 -13.30 3.97
N THR A 60 8.46 -13.53 5.12
CA THR A 60 9.40 -14.67 5.29
C THR A 60 8.73 -16.04 5.15
N LEU A 61 7.41 -16.12 5.21
CA LEU A 61 6.65 -17.34 4.98
C LEU A 61 6.53 -17.71 3.50
N PHE A 62 6.86 -16.77 2.59
CA PHE A 62 6.61 -16.92 1.16
C PHE A 62 7.86 -16.90 0.30
N GLY A 63 8.98 -16.39 0.81
CA GLY A 63 10.23 -16.31 0.08
C GLY A 63 11.36 -15.72 0.92
N GLU A 64 12.50 -15.48 0.27
CA GLU A 64 13.64 -14.80 0.89
C GLU A 64 13.32 -13.34 1.15
N VAL A 65 13.70 -12.81 2.31
CA VAL A 65 13.46 -11.42 2.68
C VAL A 65 14.79 -10.75 3.06
N ILE A 66 15.10 -9.67 2.36
CA ILE A 66 16.29 -8.86 2.56
C ILE A 66 15.92 -7.58 3.31
N GLU A 67 16.47 -7.39 4.50
CA GLU A 67 16.38 -6.13 5.21
C GLU A 67 17.44 -5.16 4.66
N VAL A 68 16.97 -4.15 3.92
CA VAL A 68 17.84 -3.16 3.27
C VAL A 68 18.46 -2.19 4.28
N ALA A 69 17.61 -1.72 5.19
CA ALA A 69 18.01 -0.87 6.30
C ALA A 69 16.96 -0.90 7.41
N SER A 70 17.39 -0.54 8.62
CA SER A 70 16.53 -0.47 9.80
C SER A 70 16.88 0.74 10.65
N SER A 71 15.89 1.29 11.33
CA SER A 71 16.07 2.29 12.41
C SER A 71 15.69 1.74 13.79
N GLU A 72 15.66 0.42 13.94
CA GLU A 72 15.32 -0.26 15.21
C GLU A 72 16.34 0.03 16.33
N ASP A 73 17.59 0.32 15.95
CA ASP A 73 18.68 0.72 16.86
C ASP A 73 18.37 1.94 17.74
N LYS A 74 17.54 2.86 17.21
CA LYS A 74 17.06 4.04 17.93
C LYS A 74 15.53 4.06 18.05
N THR A 75 14.94 2.92 18.29
CA THR A 75 13.48 2.78 18.50
C THR A 75 12.66 3.44 17.38
N PHE A 76 13.15 3.33 16.13
CA PHE A 76 12.49 3.85 14.92
C PHE A 76 12.24 5.37 14.88
N CYS A 77 13.07 6.15 15.57
CA CYS A 77 12.91 7.61 15.63
C CYS A 77 13.51 8.37 14.42
N TYR A 78 13.96 7.67 13.39
CA TYR A 78 14.52 8.28 12.18
C TYR A 78 14.27 7.39 10.95
N ILE A 79 14.39 7.98 9.77
CA ILE A 79 14.45 7.24 8.49
C ILE A 79 15.92 7.05 8.11
N PRO A 80 16.40 5.82 7.87
CA PRO A 80 17.77 5.58 7.40
C PRO A 80 18.04 6.33 6.10
N LYS A 81 19.24 6.90 5.94
CA LYS A 81 19.65 7.59 4.71
C LYS A 81 20.43 6.64 3.79
N GLY A 82 20.35 6.87 2.48
CA GLY A 82 21.09 6.12 1.48
C GLY A 82 20.69 4.66 1.36
N PHE A 83 19.49 4.30 1.80
CA PHE A 83 18.99 2.93 1.70
C PHE A 83 18.71 2.54 0.25
N GLU A 84 18.36 3.49 -0.62
CA GLU A 84 18.05 3.25 -2.03
C GLU A 84 19.20 2.54 -2.75
N ALA A 85 20.45 2.95 -2.47
CA ALA A 85 21.63 2.33 -3.07
C ALA A 85 21.88 0.88 -2.62
N LYS A 86 21.22 0.44 -1.54
CA LYS A 86 21.34 -0.90 -0.99
C LYS A 86 20.24 -1.86 -1.45
N VAL A 87 19.24 -1.36 -2.18
CA VAL A 87 18.15 -2.19 -2.69
C VAL A 87 18.67 -3.07 -3.82
N PRO A 88 18.64 -4.41 -3.69
CA PRO A 88 19.07 -5.30 -4.77
C PRO A 88 18.16 -5.16 -5.99
N THR A 89 18.73 -5.29 -7.17
CA THR A 89 17.98 -5.15 -8.44
C THR A 89 17.25 -6.43 -8.87
N ASP A 90 17.49 -7.52 -8.19
CA ASP A 90 16.98 -8.87 -8.49
C ASP A 90 15.92 -9.34 -7.49
N VAL A 91 15.22 -8.39 -6.84
CA VAL A 91 14.07 -8.65 -5.96
C VAL A 91 12.75 -8.47 -6.72
N ASP A 92 11.72 -9.19 -6.30
CA ASP A 92 10.39 -9.09 -6.89
C ASP A 92 9.74 -7.72 -6.57
N TYR A 93 10.04 -7.18 -5.38
CA TYR A 93 9.62 -5.83 -4.96
C TYR A 93 10.44 -5.31 -3.78
N PHE A 94 10.34 -3.99 -3.55
CA PHE A 94 10.84 -3.32 -2.36
C PHE A 94 9.68 -2.73 -1.54
N HIS A 95 9.53 -3.20 -0.31
CA HIS A 95 8.45 -2.78 0.60
C HIS A 95 8.87 -1.64 1.51
N ILE A 96 8.00 -0.63 1.62
CA ILE A 96 8.13 0.52 2.52
C ILE A 96 6.84 0.74 3.31
N THR A 97 6.97 1.31 4.49
CA THR A 97 5.86 1.94 5.23
C THR A 97 6.09 3.44 5.18
N THR A 98 5.28 4.17 4.43
CA THR A 98 5.54 5.57 4.11
C THR A 98 5.43 6.49 5.32
N ASN A 99 4.48 6.23 6.21
CA ASN A 99 4.32 6.97 7.47
C ASN A 99 4.19 6.02 8.67
N ASN A 100 5.12 6.14 9.60
CA ASN A 100 5.18 5.36 10.83
C ASN A 100 4.48 6.10 11.97
N THR A 101 3.17 6.02 12.05
CA THR A 101 2.29 6.78 12.96
C THR A 101 2.69 6.70 14.44
N ILE A 102 3.23 5.55 14.90
CA ILE A 102 3.63 5.37 16.30
C ILE A 102 4.86 6.20 16.65
N TYR A 103 5.77 6.35 15.67
CA TYR A 103 7.11 6.94 15.88
C TYR A 103 7.22 8.35 15.31
N GLY A 104 6.22 8.82 14.55
CA GLY A 104 6.21 10.15 13.93
C GLY A 104 7.28 10.32 12.84
N THR A 105 7.61 9.25 12.12
CA THR A 105 8.56 9.32 11.00
C THR A 105 7.89 9.04 9.67
N GLU A 106 8.22 9.81 8.64
CA GLU A 106 7.57 9.76 7.33
C GLU A 106 8.58 9.86 6.18
N LEU A 107 8.31 9.17 5.08
CA LEU A 107 8.97 9.30 3.80
C LEU A 107 8.24 10.36 2.96
N HIS A 108 8.78 11.57 2.91
CA HIS A 108 8.17 12.69 2.16
C HIS A 108 8.35 12.60 0.65
N LYS A 109 9.12 11.61 0.16
CA LYS A 109 9.35 11.35 -1.27
C LYS A 109 9.32 9.86 -1.53
N ASP A 110 8.85 9.50 -2.71
CA ASP A 110 8.93 8.12 -3.19
C ASP A 110 10.40 7.75 -3.42
N PRO A 111 10.86 6.59 -2.91
CA PRO A 111 12.23 6.15 -3.12
C PRO A 111 12.61 6.06 -4.61
N ASP A 112 13.84 6.47 -4.94
CA ASP A 112 14.39 6.33 -6.28
C ASP A 112 15.11 4.99 -6.41
N VAL A 113 14.36 3.96 -6.79
CA VAL A 113 14.85 2.59 -6.96
C VAL A 113 14.42 2.02 -8.30
N LYS A 114 15.15 1.03 -8.80
CA LYS A 114 14.88 0.41 -10.11
C LYS A 114 13.92 -0.79 -10.04
N VAL A 115 13.48 -1.15 -8.86
CA VAL A 115 12.58 -2.28 -8.62
C VAL A 115 11.19 -1.79 -8.25
N PRO A 116 10.12 -2.57 -8.50
CA PRO A 116 8.78 -2.18 -8.14
C PRO A 116 8.64 -1.92 -6.64
N LEU A 117 7.96 -0.83 -6.27
CA LEU A 117 7.65 -0.54 -4.88
C LEU A 117 6.37 -1.24 -4.43
N VAL A 118 6.32 -1.58 -3.15
CA VAL A 118 5.11 -1.90 -2.41
C VAL A 118 5.05 -0.99 -1.19
N ALA A 119 3.91 -0.35 -0.94
CA ALA A 119 3.80 0.59 0.16
C ALA A 119 2.58 0.35 1.05
N ASP A 120 2.81 0.39 2.36
CA ASP A 120 1.76 0.65 3.36
C ASP A 120 1.59 2.16 3.49
N MET A 121 0.46 2.66 2.98
CA MET A 121 0.06 4.07 3.06
C MET A 121 -1.18 4.27 3.95
N SER A 122 -1.37 3.44 4.95
CA SER A 122 -2.54 3.51 5.84
C SER A 122 -2.74 4.88 6.47
N SER A 123 -1.67 5.61 6.77
CA SER A 123 -1.76 6.86 7.52
C SER A 123 -1.48 8.13 6.72
N ASP A 124 -1.04 8.01 5.47
CA ASP A 124 -0.67 9.16 4.64
C ASP A 124 -1.24 9.11 3.21
N ILE A 125 -2.08 8.13 2.88
CA ILE A 125 -2.80 8.14 1.60
C ILE A 125 -3.58 9.45 1.43
N PHE A 126 -3.50 10.08 0.28
CA PHE A 126 -4.09 11.40 -0.04
C PHE A 126 -3.50 12.60 0.74
N SER A 127 -2.41 12.43 1.51
CA SER A 127 -1.76 13.57 2.17
C SER A 127 -0.82 14.34 1.25
N ARG A 128 -0.29 13.71 0.23
CA ARG A 128 0.61 14.26 -0.78
C ARG A 128 0.43 13.60 -2.15
N PRO A 129 0.83 14.27 -3.25
CA PRO A 129 0.94 13.62 -4.55
C PRO A 129 1.98 12.47 -4.50
N ILE A 130 1.68 11.38 -5.21
CA ILE A 130 2.56 10.21 -5.36
C ILE A 130 2.60 9.80 -6.83
N ASP A 131 3.70 9.21 -7.26
CA ASP A 131 3.80 8.58 -8.59
C ASP A 131 3.41 7.10 -8.50
N VAL A 132 2.13 6.81 -8.73
CA VAL A 132 1.59 5.44 -8.63
C VAL A 132 2.29 4.48 -9.59
N SER A 133 2.86 4.96 -10.70
CA SER A 133 3.52 4.12 -11.70
C SER A 133 4.74 3.36 -11.16
N LYS A 134 5.35 3.85 -10.08
CA LYS A 134 6.49 3.21 -9.39
C LYS A 134 6.10 1.99 -8.56
N TYR A 135 4.83 1.81 -8.27
CA TYR A 135 4.35 0.80 -7.32
C TYR A 135 3.71 -0.39 -8.03
N SER A 136 3.99 -1.59 -7.56
CA SER A 136 3.18 -2.77 -7.90
C SER A 136 1.91 -2.81 -7.07
N ILE A 137 2.01 -2.46 -5.79
CA ILE A 137 0.87 -2.43 -4.87
C ILE A 137 1.06 -1.28 -3.88
N ILE A 138 0.01 -0.47 -3.72
CA ILE A 138 -0.17 0.44 -2.58
C ILE A 138 -1.36 -0.08 -1.79
N TYR A 139 -1.22 -0.21 -0.49
CA TYR A 139 -2.32 -0.66 0.35
C TYR A 139 -2.42 0.15 1.64
N GLY A 140 -3.56 0.05 2.31
CA GLY A 140 -3.73 0.65 3.62
C GLY A 140 -5.08 0.35 4.26
N GLY A 141 -5.09 0.43 5.59
CA GLY A 141 -6.33 0.47 6.35
C GLY A 141 -6.92 1.88 6.35
N ALA A 142 -8.21 1.99 6.08
CA ALA A 142 -8.86 3.30 5.95
C ALA A 142 -8.96 4.10 7.26
N GLN A 143 -8.88 3.44 8.42
CA GLN A 143 -9.20 4.00 9.74
C GLN A 143 -8.30 5.14 10.23
N LYS A 144 -7.27 5.51 9.48
CA LYS A 144 -6.38 6.61 9.86
C LYS A 144 -6.68 7.88 9.06
N ASN A 145 -6.45 7.85 7.75
CA ASN A 145 -6.51 9.06 6.92
C ASN A 145 -7.68 9.10 5.93
N LEU A 146 -8.47 8.04 5.81
CA LEU A 146 -9.48 7.95 4.74
C LEU A 146 -10.92 7.82 5.24
N ALA A 147 -11.19 6.93 6.20
CA ALA A 147 -12.56 6.54 6.56
C ALA A 147 -12.62 5.92 7.97
N PRO A 148 -13.82 5.61 8.49
CA PRO A 148 -13.97 4.76 9.67
C PRO A 148 -13.33 3.37 9.48
N ALA A 149 -13.06 2.69 10.62
CA ALA A 149 -12.52 1.33 10.61
C ALA A 149 -13.43 0.34 9.87
N GLY A 150 -12.82 -0.70 9.30
CA GLY A 150 -13.53 -1.80 8.62
C GLY A 150 -13.24 -1.88 7.11
N LEU A 151 -12.74 -0.82 6.50
CA LEU A 151 -12.37 -0.77 5.08
C LEU A 151 -10.84 -0.86 4.95
N THR A 152 -10.40 -1.66 4.00
CA THR A 152 -9.00 -1.72 3.52
C THR A 152 -9.01 -1.45 2.03
N PHE A 153 -8.10 -0.62 1.55
CA PHE A 153 -7.90 -0.39 0.12
C PHE A 153 -6.59 -1.04 -0.36
N ALA A 154 -6.57 -1.43 -1.61
CA ALA A 154 -5.35 -1.71 -2.35
C ALA A 154 -5.44 -1.15 -3.77
N ILE A 155 -4.38 -0.48 -4.21
CA ILE A 155 -4.16 -0.07 -5.59
C ILE A 155 -3.18 -1.07 -6.16
N VAL A 156 -3.60 -1.86 -7.13
CA VAL A 156 -2.80 -2.98 -7.63
C VAL A 156 -2.51 -2.82 -9.12
N LYS A 157 -1.26 -3.02 -9.48
CA LYS A 157 -0.84 -3.12 -10.90
C LYS A 157 -1.27 -4.49 -11.41
N VAL A 158 -2.23 -4.54 -12.31
CA VAL A 158 -2.85 -5.80 -12.79
C VAL A 158 -1.80 -6.74 -13.36
N ASP A 159 -0.86 -6.21 -14.15
CA ASP A 159 0.21 -7.00 -14.76
C ASP A 159 1.20 -7.63 -13.75
N SER A 160 1.20 -7.20 -12.50
CA SER A 160 2.04 -7.82 -11.47
C SER A 160 1.42 -9.07 -10.85
N LEU A 161 0.12 -9.30 -11.08
CA LEU A 161 -0.63 -10.42 -10.50
C LEU A 161 -0.51 -11.70 -11.34
N GLY A 162 -0.75 -12.85 -10.71
CA GLY A 162 -0.80 -14.15 -11.39
C GLY A 162 0.55 -14.70 -11.86
N LYS A 163 1.66 -14.18 -11.35
CA LYS A 163 3.03 -14.59 -11.73
C LYS A 163 3.71 -15.53 -10.72
N VAL A 164 3.05 -15.84 -9.62
CA VAL A 164 3.55 -16.79 -8.62
C VAL A 164 3.04 -18.19 -8.93
N ASP A 165 3.86 -19.21 -8.72
CA ASP A 165 3.51 -20.62 -9.01
C ASP A 165 2.61 -21.24 -7.94
N ARG A 166 2.47 -20.59 -6.79
CA ARG A 166 1.64 -21.09 -5.69
C ARG A 166 0.16 -20.90 -5.94
N LYS A 167 -0.65 -21.83 -5.43
CA LYS A 167 -2.10 -21.67 -5.37
C LYS A 167 -2.47 -20.64 -4.31
N ILE A 168 -3.26 -19.65 -4.70
CA ILE A 168 -3.75 -18.59 -3.81
C ILE A 168 -5.21 -18.89 -3.45
N PRO A 169 -5.58 -18.92 -2.15
CA PRO A 169 -6.99 -19.03 -1.77
C PRO A 169 -7.80 -17.87 -2.36
N THR A 170 -9.01 -18.15 -2.84
CA THR A 170 -9.85 -17.21 -3.59
C THR A 170 -9.96 -15.83 -2.93
N MET A 171 -10.20 -15.77 -1.62
CA MET A 171 -10.35 -14.51 -0.88
C MET A 171 -9.03 -13.74 -0.70
N LEU A 172 -7.88 -14.38 -0.88
CA LEU A 172 -6.55 -13.78 -0.75
C LEU A 172 -5.95 -13.41 -2.11
N ASP A 173 -6.60 -13.77 -3.22
CA ASP A 173 -6.16 -13.43 -4.58
C ASP A 173 -6.74 -12.05 -4.97
N TYR A 174 -5.86 -11.10 -5.22
CA TYR A 174 -6.30 -9.77 -5.68
C TYR A 174 -7.09 -9.81 -6.98
N ARG A 175 -6.83 -10.80 -7.87
CA ARG A 175 -7.57 -10.95 -9.13
C ARG A 175 -9.05 -11.18 -8.88
N THR A 176 -9.40 -11.97 -7.86
CA THR A 176 -10.80 -12.18 -7.45
C THR A 176 -11.52 -10.87 -7.18
N HIS A 177 -10.86 -9.96 -6.46
CA HIS A 177 -11.44 -8.67 -6.09
C HIS A 177 -11.44 -7.68 -7.27
N VAL A 178 -10.44 -7.74 -8.14
CA VAL A 178 -10.39 -6.94 -9.37
C VAL A 178 -11.52 -7.34 -10.31
N GLU A 179 -11.67 -8.62 -10.62
CA GLU A 179 -12.70 -9.15 -11.52
C GLU A 179 -14.13 -8.88 -11.01
N ALA A 180 -14.32 -8.92 -9.69
CA ALA A 180 -15.61 -8.64 -9.07
C ALA A 180 -15.85 -7.16 -8.74
N GLY A 181 -14.96 -6.23 -9.14
CA GLY A 181 -15.08 -4.80 -8.81
C GLY A 181 -15.23 -4.55 -7.30
N SER A 182 -14.51 -5.31 -6.48
CA SER A 182 -14.60 -5.30 -5.01
C SER A 182 -15.92 -5.81 -4.42
N MET A 183 -16.75 -6.44 -5.21
CA MET A 183 -18.09 -6.92 -4.81
C MET A 183 -18.17 -8.46 -4.75
N PHE A 184 -17.02 -9.14 -4.62
CA PHE A 184 -16.99 -10.60 -4.44
C PHE A 184 -17.73 -11.04 -3.17
N ASN A 185 -17.61 -10.26 -2.11
CA ASN A 185 -18.40 -10.36 -0.88
C ASN A 185 -18.92 -8.98 -0.47
N THR A 186 -19.87 -8.94 0.45
CA THR A 186 -20.50 -7.69 0.91
C THR A 186 -19.45 -6.76 1.53
N PRO A 187 -19.25 -5.55 1.01
CA PRO A 187 -18.32 -4.59 1.56
C PRO A 187 -18.86 -3.92 2.83
N PRO A 188 -18.02 -3.32 3.67
CA PRO A 188 -18.45 -2.53 4.85
C PRO A 188 -19.03 -1.19 4.39
N CYS A 189 -20.35 -1.17 4.05
CA CYS A 189 -21.03 -0.05 3.39
C CYS A 189 -20.85 1.29 4.10
N VAL A 190 -20.89 1.33 5.44
CA VAL A 190 -20.75 2.58 6.23
C VAL A 190 -19.33 3.14 6.08
N ALA A 191 -18.29 2.30 6.17
CA ALA A 191 -16.92 2.74 6.00
C ALA A 191 -16.62 3.17 4.56
N LEU A 192 -17.19 2.45 3.57
CA LEU A 192 -17.10 2.82 2.16
C LEU A 192 -17.79 4.17 1.88
N TYR A 193 -18.96 4.39 2.46
CA TYR A 193 -19.67 5.68 2.37
C TYR A 193 -18.83 6.80 3.01
N GLY A 194 -18.23 6.56 4.16
CA GLY A 194 -17.32 7.52 4.79
C GLY A 194 -16.13 7.87 3.88
N ALA A 195 -15.50 6.85 3.27
CA ALA A 195 -14.43 7.07 2.31
C ALA A 195 -14.87 7.94 1.13
N LEU A 196 -16.06 7.65 0.56
CA LEU A 196 -16.62 8.47 -0.52
C LEU A 196 -16.78 9.93 -0.13
N GLN A 197 -17.30 10.22 1.07
CA GLN A 197 -17.46 11.60 1.54
C GLN A 197 -16.11 12.31 1.74
N THR A 198 -15.13 11.61 2.30
CA THR A 198 -13.75 12.15 2.46
C THR A 198 -13.14 12.50 1.09
N LEU A 199 -13.27 11.62 0.10
CA LEU A 199 -12.73 11.85 -1.25
C LEU A 199 -13.43 13.00 -1.97
N ARG A 200 -14.73 13.11 -1.84
CA ARG A 200 -15.50 14.26 -2.37
C ARG A 200 -15.04 15.57 -1.73
N TRP A 201 -14.80 15.55 -0.42
CA TRP A 201 -14.28 16.71 0.31
C TRP A 201 -12.86 17.07 -0.16
N ILE A 202 -11.94 16.11 -0.26
CA ILE A 202 -10.57 16.35 -0.78
C ILE A 202 -10.64 16.98 -2.18
N LYS A 203 -11.50 16.45 -3.06
CA LYS A 203 -11.70 17.01 -4.41
C LYS A 203 -12.21 18.44 -4.37
N ALA A 204 -13.20 18.73 -3.55
CA ALA A 204 -13.78 20.08 -3.40
C ALA A 204 -12.78 21.09 -2.82
N GLU A 205 -11.86 20.64 -1.99
CA GLU A 205 -10.82 21.47 -1.35
C GLU A 205 -9.57 21.67 -2.22
N GLY A 206 -9.57 21.23 -3.48
CA GLY A 206 -8.47 21.42 -4.43
C GLY A 206 -7.54 20.22 -4.63
N GLY A 207 -7.94 19.03 -4.12
CA GLY A 207 -7.23 17.78 -4.35
C GLY A 207 -6.03 17.59 -3.43
N VAL A 208 -5.22 16.58 -3.75
CA VAL A 208 -4.10 16.11 -2.92
C VAL A 208 -3.00 17.16 -2.75
N THR A 209 -2.77 18.00 -3.75
CA THR A 209 -1.80 19.10 -3.67
C THR A 209 -2.18 20.11 -2.58
N ASP A 210 -3.47 20.41 -2.45
CA ASP A 210 -3.95 21.32 -1.41
C ASP A 210 -3.92 20.67 -0.03
N MET A 211 -4.16 19.36 0.07
CA MET A 211 -3.95 18.62 1.31
C MET A 211 -2.49 18.70 1.77
N GLN A 212 -1.53 18.51 0.88
CA GLN A 212 -0.10 18.64 1.20
C GLN A 212 0.28 20.04 1.71
N ARG A 213 -0.34 21.10 1.17
CA ARG A 213 -0.08 22.48 1.64
C ARG A 213 -0.62 22.76 3.05
N ARG A 214 -1.62 21.99 3.49
CA ARG A 214 -2.25 22.16 4.81
C ARG A 214 -1.56 21.33 5.89
N ALA A 215 -0.84 20.28 5.52
CA ALA A 215 -0.09 19.41 6.42
C ALA A 215 1.27 20.02 6.80
#